data_6460627daa0fc4e07ed728b723d38a26
#
_entry.id   6460627daa0fc4e07ed728b723d38a26
#
_cell.length_a   1.000
_cell.length_b   1.000
_cell.length_c   1.000
_cell.angle_alpha   90.00
_cell.angle_beta   90.00
_cell.angle_gamma   90.00
#
_symmetry.space_group_name_H-M   'P 1'
#
loop_
_entity.id
_entity.type
_entity.pdbx_description
1 polymer ?
#
loop_
_entity_poly.entity_id
_entity_poly.type
_entity_poly.pdbx_seq_one_letter_code
_entity_poly.pdbx_strand_id
1 'polypeptide(L)'
;VQRPKLVVGIVVDQMRWDYLYRYQKRYGEGGFKRLLNEGFSCENTRIPYVPSVTAIGHTCLYTGSVPSIHGIAGNNFVKNGKKVYCTDDETVKPVGSNSKAGLMSPRNLWVTTLGDEMKIASNGRAKVVGVALKDRASILPAGHNPNGAYWFDDESGKFITSSYYMNQLPKWVDAFNNQHLPERYLSEKWNTLYPENTYVESTEDENEYEDGIRKGMKATLPLNLPALYKKYGYEIIRKTPFGNSLTIDLAKAAIDGEQLGADDETDLLAVSCSSTDYIGHQVGTHAVETEDTYLRLDKAIADFLSYLDEKVGKGNYLVFLSADHGAMNNARFLQDRRIPAGSWDGDAVAKKLNQTLAQEYPNVGDLVKTVMNYQVFFNRNIIKENKLDFVKIKQSVVDVLKEDSCVQYACDMEKTMTESIPEDVKMRIVNGYNRERSGDVAIVLKPNYYAHGMKGTDHGEWNPYDTHIPLVFMGWGIQHGATTRQTFMTDIVPTIAALLHVQAPNGCVGQPIF
;
A
#
# COMPACT_ATOMS: atom_id res chain seq x y z
N VAL A 1 12.81 -25.23 -20.12
CA VAL A 1 11.83 -24.15 -20.06
C VAL A 1 12.59 -22.83 -20.03
N GLN A 2 12.26 -21.92 -20.94
CA GLN A 2 12.83 -20.57 -20.92
C GLN A 2 12.15 -19.75 -19.83
N ARG A 3 12.93 -18.90 -19.16
CA ARG A 3 12.48 -18.00 -18.11
C ARG A 3 13.16 -16.64 -18.25
N PRO A 4 12.54 -15.57 -17.74
CA PRO A 4 13.23 -14.30 -17.68
C PRO A 4 14.38 -14.37 -16.67
N LYS A 5 15.34 -13.48 -16.79
CA LYS A 5 16.45 -13.35 -15.81
C LYS A 5 16.01 -12.65 -14.54
N LEU A 6 15.03 -11.77 -14.64
CA LEU A 6 14.58 -10.96 -13.52
C LEU A 6 13.08 -10.65 -13.64
N VAL A 7 12.37 -10.74 -12.55
CA VAL A 7 11.02 -10.18 -12.40
C VAL A 7 11.12 -8.95 -11.52
N VAL A 8 10.56 -7.84 -11.98
CA VAL A 8 10.51 -6.59 -11.23
C VAL A 8 9.06 -6.20 -11.00
N GLY A 9 8.66 -6.05 -9.74
CA GLY A 9 7.39 -5.43 -9.38
C GLY A 9 7.60 -3.98 -9.02
N ILE A 10 6.86 -3.08 -9.66
CA ILE A 10 6.83 -1.66 -9.32
C ILE A 10 5.44 -1.35 -8.78
N VAL A 11 5.36 -1.12 -7.49
CA VAL A 11 4.12 -0.71 -6.81
C VAL A 11 4.19 0.78 -6.56
N VAL A 12 3.17 1.51 -7.00
CA VAL A 12 3.01 2.93 -6.73
C VAL A 12 1.91 3.09 -5.69
N ASP A 13 2.30 3.44 -4.48
CA ASP A 13 1.39 3.54 -3.34
C ASP A 13 0.33 4.62 -3.58
N GLN A 14 -0.95 4.25 -3.40
CA GLN A 14 -2.11 5.13 -3.60
C GLN A 14 -2.35 5.54 -5.07
N MET A 15 -1.81 4.79 -6.04
CA MET A 15 -2.03 5.15 -7.44
C MET A 15 -3.41 4.68 -7.92
N ARG A 16 -4.29 5.63 -8.18
CA ARG A 16 -5.55 5.37 -8.87
C ARG A 16 -5.27 4.96 -10.31
N TRP A 17 -6.11 4.06 -10.84
CA TRP A 17 -6.02 3.67 -12.26
C TRP A 17 -6.05 4.88 -13.21
N ASP A 18 -6.90 5.88 -12.92
CA ASP A 18 -7.07 7.04 -13.79
C ASP A 18 -5.85 7.96 -13.86
N TYR A 19 -4.90 7.85 -12.94
CA TYR A 19 -3.63 8.61 -13.03
C TYR A 19 -2.77 8.21 -14.23
N LEU A 20 -2.94 7.00 -14.78
CA LEU A 20 -2.27 6.62 -16.03
C LEU A 20 -2.68 7.55 -17.18
N TYR A 21 -3.90 8.06 -17.16
CA TYR A 21 -4.51 8.82 -18.25
C TYR A 21 -4.69 10.30 -17.94
N ARG A 22 -4.89 10.66 -16.67
CA ARG A 22 -5.13 12.04 -16.26
C ARG A 22 -3.99 12.97 -16.69
N TYR A 23 -2.74 12.51 -16.54
CA TYR A 23 -1.55 13.29 -16.84
C TYR A 23 -0.86 12.86 -18.13
N GLN A 24 -1.52 12.10 -18.99
CA GLN A 24 -0.91 11.46 -20.16
C GLN A 24 -0.29 12.47 -21.15
N LYS A 25 -0.84 13.68 -21.25
CA LYS A 25 -0.30 14.73 -22.12
C LYS A 25 1.07 15.25 -21.65
N ARG A 26 1.40 15.00 -20.40
CA ARG A 26 2.62 15.49 -19.76
C ARG A 26 3.66 14.41 -19.51
N TYR A 27 3.27 13.14 -19.58
CA TYR A 27 4.21 12.03 -19.45
C TYR A 27 5.15 11.97 -20.66
N GLY A 28 6.43 11.63 -20.40
CA GLY A 28 7.38 11.32 -21.46
C GLY A 28 7.15 9.93 -22.05
N GLU A 29 7.90 9.60 -23.09
CA GLU A 29 7.73 8.35 -23.84
C GLU A 29 8.31 7.11 -23.13
N GLY A 30 9.21 7.31 -22.17
CA GLY A 30 10.00 6.20 -21.58
C GLY A 30 9.47 5.60 -20.29
N GLY A 31 8.45 6.20 -19.67
CA GLY A 31 7.88 5.77 -18.39
C GLY A 31 6.53 5.09 -18.55
N PHE A 32 5.49 5.69 -17.98
CA PHE A 32 4.12 5.13 -18.06
C PHE A 32 3.67 4.88 -19.50
N LYS A 33 3.99 5.77 -20.43
CA LYS A 33 3.67 5.59 -21.85
C LYS A 33 4.39 4.38 -22.44
N ARG A 34 5.64 4.16 -22.09
CA ARG A 34 6.37 2.97 -22.56
C ARG A 34 5.68 1.69 -22.09
N LEU A 35 5.29 1.64 -20.80
CA LEU A 35 4.58 0.49 -20.23
C LEU A 35 3.29 0.20 -21.03
N LEU A 36 2.50 1.24 -21.30
CA LEU A 36 1.25 1.10 -22.06
C LEU A 36 1.49 0.74 -23.54
N ASN A 37 2.52 1.30 -24.18
CA ASN A 37 2.78 1.14 -25.59
C ASN A 37 3.51 -0.18 -25.95
N GLU A 38 4.29 -0.72 -25.03
CA GLU A 38 5.02 -1.97 -25.23
C GLU A 38 4.41 -3.15 -24.44
N GLY A 39 3.67 -2.86 -23.38
CA GLY A 39 3.15 -3.84 -22.44
C GLY A 39 1.71 -4.29 -22.73
N PHE A 40 1.19 -5.10 -21.82
CA PHE A 40 -0.20 -5.52 -21.77
C PHE A 40 -0.89 -4.85 -20.59
N SER A 41 -1.90 -4.03 -20.86
CA SER A 41 -2.62 -3.26 -19.86
C SER A 41 -3.96 -3.91 -19.50
N CYS A 42 -4.14 -4.19 -18.21
CA CYS A 42 -5.41 -4.63 -17.64
C CYS A 42 -6.16 -3.41 -17.13
N GLU A 43 -7.15 -2.96 -17.92
CA GLU A 43 -7.83 -1.69 -17.70
C GLU A 43 -8.93 -1.75 -16.62
N ASN A 44 -9.24 -2.92 -16.11
CA ASN A 44 -10.29 -3.11 -15.12
C ASN A 44 -9.86 -4.07 -14.02
N THR A 45 -8.76 -3.71 -13.34
CA THR A 45 -8.22 -4.50 -12.23
C THR A 45 -8.74 -3.96 -10.91
N ARG A 46 -9.32 -4.84 -10.09
CA ARG A 46 -9.99 -4.48 -8.85
C ARG A 46 -9.37 -5.17 -7.64
N ILE A 47 -9.50 -4.53 -6.49
CA ILE A 47 -9.14 -5.11 -5.19
C ILE A 47 -10.34 -5.90 -4.66
N PRO A 48 -10.17 -7.22 -4.36
CA PRO A 48 -11.29 -8.09 -3.99
C PRO A 48 -11.51 -8.23 -2.48
N TYR A 49 -11.11 -7.25 -1.66
CA TYR A 49 -11.23 -7.29 -0.20
C TYR A 49 -11.41 -5.88 0.35
N VAL A 50 -11.76 -5.77 1.62
CA VAL A 50 -11.66 -4.59 2.46
C VAL A 50 -10.98 -4.99 3.78
N PRO A 51 -10.30 -4.06 4.49
CA PRO A 51 -10.02 -2.68 4.09
C PRO A 51 -8.95 -2.59 3.00
N SER A 52 -9.07 -1.62 2.11
CA SER A 52 -8.11 -1.37 1.02
C SER A 52 -6.96 -0.48 1.52
N VAL A 53 -6.04 -1.11 2.24
CA VAL A 53 -4.91 -0.43 2.91
C VAL A 53 -3.57 -1.03 2.51
N THR A 54 -2.51 -0.28 2.79
CA THR A 54 -1.14 -0.54 2.32
C THR A 54 -0.64 -1.96 2.59
N ALA A 55 -0.71 -2.41 3.85
CA ALA A 55 -0.17 -3.72 4.23
C ALA A 55 -0.89 -4.87 3.50
N ILE A 56 -2.21 -4.79 3.40
CA ILE A 56 -2.99 -5.82 2.72
C ILE A 56 -2.70 -5.82 1.23
N GLY A 57 -2.64 -4.64 0.61
CA GLY A 57 -2.36 -4.51 -0.82
C GLY A 57 -1.01 -5.08 -1.20
N HIS A 58 0.04 -4.72 -0.47
CA HIS A 58 1.39 -5.25 -0.70
C HIS A 58 1.45 -6.76 -0.49
N THR A 59 0.74 -7.29 0.50
CA THR A 59 0.65 -8.74 0.72
C THR A 59 -0.07 -9.42 -0.43
N CYS A 60 -1.24 -8.94 -0.83
CA CYS A 60 -2.04 -9.50 -1.91
C CYS A 60 -1.28 -9.50 -3.24
N LEU A 61 -0.58 -8.42 -3.56
CA LEU A 61 0.20 -8.27 -4.80
C LEU A 61 1.25 -9.38 -4.98
N TYR A 62 1.78 -9.93 -3.89
CA TYR A 62 2.88 -10.92 -3.92
C TYR A 62 2.48 -12.30 -3.43
N THR A 63 1.24 -12.48 -2.99
CA THR A 63 0.73 -13.79 -2.54
C THR A 63 -0.47 -14.28 -3.36
N GLY A 64 -1.18 -13.38 -4.03
CA GLY A 64 -2.46 -13.70 -4.66
C GLY A 64 -3.54 -14.07 -3.66
N SER A 65 -3.35 -13.80 -2.38
CA SER A 65 -4.21 -14.18 -1.27
C SER A 65 -4.95 -13.00 -0.67
N VAL A 66 -5.88 -13.27 0.23
CA VAL A 66 -6.73 -12.28 0.88
C VAL A 66 -6.59 -12.35 2.40
N PRO A 67 -6.97 -11.30 3.15
CA PRO A 67 -6.75 -11.25 4.61
C PRO A 67 -7.30 -12.43 5.39
N SER A 68 -8.44 -12.98 4.98
CA SER A 68 -9.04 -14.16 5.64
C SER A 68 -8.11 -15.38 5.63
N ILE A 69 -7.17 -15.43 4.68
CA ILE A 69 -6.24 -16.55 4.49
C ILE A 69 -4.82 -16.17 4.88
N HIS A 70 -4.29 -15.03 4.35
CA HIS A 70 -2.87 -14.69 4.56
C HIS A 70 -2.57 -14.08 5.94
N GLY A 71 -3.60 -13.62 6.67
CA GLY A 71 -3.44 -13.17 8.05
C GLY A 71 -3.11 -11.71 8.27
N ILE A 72 -2.78 -10.95 7.23
CA ILE A 72 -2.53 -9.51 7.34
C ILE A 72 -3.87 -8.79 7.22
N ALA A 73 -4.50 -8.50 8.37
CA ALA A 73 -5.87 -8.00 8.43
C ALA A 73 -5.97 -6.46 8.31
N GLY A 74 -4.85 -5.77 8.26
CA GLY A 74 -4.76 -4.31 8.16
C GLY A 74 -3.32 -3.85 8.34
N ASN A 75 -3.09 -2.54 8.30
CA ASN A 75 -1.81 -1.99 8.75
C ASN A 75 -1.63 -2.26 10.25
N ASN A 76 -2.71 -2.17 10.97
CA ASN A 76 -2.83 -2.60 12.37
C ASN A 76 -4.01 -3.57 12.47
N PHE A 77 -3.90 -4.50 13.40
CA PHE A 77 -4.97 -5.44 13.70
C PHE A 77 -4.84 -5.90 15.16
N VAL A 78 -5.69 -6.83 15.60
CA VAL A 78 -5.64 -7.35 16.96
C VAL A 78 -5.06 -8.76 16.93
N LYS A 79 -4.08 -9.01 17.80
CA LYS A 79 -3.46 -10.31 17.98
C LYS A 79 -3.40 -10.60 19.47
N ASN A 80 -4.01 -11.71 19.89
CA ASN A 80 -4.10 -12.10 21.31
C ASN A 80 -4.65 -10.96 22.20
N GLY A 81 -5.70 -10.28 21.73
CA GLY A 81 -6.36 -9.19 22.46
C GLY A 81 -5.63 -7.86 22.46
N LYS A 82 -4.49 -7.74 21.80
CA LYS A 82 -3.69 -6.50 21.73
C LYS A 82 -3.63 -5.97 20.31
N LYS A 83 -3.69 -4.64 20.17
CA LYS A 83 -3.44 -3.97 18.90
C LYS A 83 -1.96 -4.12 18.54
N VAL A 84 -1.69 -4.64 17.35
CA VAL A 84 -0.33 -4.80 16.81
C VAL A 84 -0.22 -4.15 15.44
N TYR A 85 0.96 -3.68 15.11
CA TYR A 85 1.31 -3.25 13.76
C TYR A 85 1.69 -4.50 12.93
N CYS A 86 1.34 -4.51 11.65
CA CYS A 86 1.40 -5.71 10.79
C CYS A 86 2.76 -6.40 10.73
N THR A 87 3.85 -5.66 10.80
CA THR A 87 5.22 -6.19 10.72
C THR A 87 5.98 -6.14 12.05
N ASP A 88 5.35 -5.72 13.15
CA ASP A 88 5.99 -5.69 14.47
C ASP A 88 6.54 -7.07 14.87
N ASP A 89 7.79 -7.07 15.31
CA ASP A 89 8.45 -8.26 15.85
C ASP A 89 9.44 -7.86 16.95
N GLU A 90 9.05 -8.08 18.20
CA GLU A 90 9.86 -7.79 19.36
C GLU A 90 11.02 -8.78 19.55
N THR A 91 11.03 -9.90 18.85
CA THR A 91 12.04 -10.95 18.98
C THR A 91 13.28 -10.69 18.14
N VAL A 92 13.25 -9.71 17.25
CA VAL A 92 14.37 -9.36 16.37
C VAL A 92 15.09 -8.10 16.88
N LYS A 93 16.25 -7.82 16.29
CA LYS A 93 17.05 -6.63 16.55
C LYS A 93 17.14 -5.77 15.30
N PRO A 94 17.29 -4.45 15.42
CA PRO A 94 17.60 -3.60 14.27
C PRO A 94 18.98 -3.97 13.70
N VAL A 95 19.12 -3.87 12.40
CA VAL A 95 20.39 -4.05 11.68
C VAL A 95 20.59 -2.84 10.77
N GLY A 96 21.70 -2.15 10.96
CA GLY A 96 22.02 -0.91 10.24
C GLY A 96 21.72 0.37 11.03
N SER A 97 20.99 0.27 12.11
CA SER A 97 20.78 1.34 13.09
C SER A 97 20.36 0.75 14.44
N ASN A 98 20.21 1.60 15.45
CA ASN A 98 19.68 1.21 16.77
C ASN A 98 18.20 1.62 16.93
N SER A 99 17.57 2.03 15.85
CA SER A 99 16.20 2.50 15.85
C SER A 99 15.20 1.36 16.05
N LYS A 100 14.11 1.65 16.77
CA LYS A 100 12.95 0.75 16.90
C LYS A 100 12.30 0.43 15.55
N ALA A 101 12.55 1.24 14.52
CA ALA A 101 12.10 0.97 13.15
C ALA A 101 12.63 -0.36 12.60
N GLY A 102 13.70 -0.90 13.18
CA GLY A 102 14.26 -2.21 12.82
C GLY A 102 13.61 -3.40 13.51
N LEU A 103 12.64 -3.21 14.41
CA LEU A 103 11.96 -4.30 15.13
C LEU A 103 10.81 -4.85 14.30
N MET A 104 11.12 -5.33 13.10
CA MET A 104 10.16 -5.73 12.08
C MET A 104 10.54 -7.07 11.44
N SER A 105 9.53 -7.86 11.06
CA SER A 105 9.72 -9.11 10.31
C SER A 105 8.41 -9.52 9.62
N PRO A 106 8.42 -10.54 8.75
CA PRO A 106 7.20 -11.05 8.12
C PRO A 106 6.48 -12.11 8.98
N ARG A 107 6.78 -12.24 10.26
CA ARG A 107 6.25 -13.35 11.09
C ARG A 107 4.72 -13.44 11.14
N ASN A 108 4.02 -12.33 10.92
CA ASN A 108 2.56 -12.32 10.93
C ASN A 108 1.93 -12.81 9.63
N LEU A 109 2.71 -12.98 8.58
CA LEU A 109 2.27 -13.47 7.28
C LEU A 109 2.21 -15.01 7.28
N TRP A 110 1.03 -15.57 7.03
CA TRP A 110 0.80 -17.02 7.16
C TRP A 110 1.02 -17.82 5.88
N VAL A 111 1.16 -17.16 4.75
CA VAL A 111 1.24 -17.82 3.44
C VAL A 111 2.55 -17.51 2.75
N THR A 112 2.91 -18.32 1.76
CA THR A 112 4.08 -18.05 0.93
C THR A 112 3.84 -16.89 -0.03
N THR A 113 4.93 -16.21 -0.37
CA THR A 113 4.96 -15.19 -1.42
C THR A 113 5.49 -15.78 -2.71
N LEU A 114 5.42 -15.01 -3.81
CA LEU A 114 6.08 -15.36 -5.07
C LEU A 114 7.57 -15.62 -4.87
N GLY A 115 8.26 -14.74 -4.13
CA GLY A 115 9.68 -14.91 -3.83
C GLY A 115 9.97 -16.18 -3.04
N ASP A 116 9.12 -16.51 -2.05
CA ASP A 116 9.22 -17.77 -1.31
C ASP A 116 9.15 -18.98 -2.25
N GLU A 117 8.17 -18.99 -3.17
CA GLU A 117 7.99 -20.09 -4.13
C GLU A 117 9.12 -20.15 -5.16
N MET A 118 9.67 -19.02 -5.59
CA MET A 118 10.84 -18.98 -6.45
C MET A 118 12.08 -19.57 -5.74
N LYS A 119 12.26 -19.28 -4.46
CA LYS A 119 13.31 -19.87 -3.62
C LYS A 119 13.15 -21.39 -3.51
N ILE A 120 11.94 -21.85 -3.25
CA ILE A 120 11.62 -23.27 -3.14
C ILE A 120 11.90 -23.99 -4.49
N ALA A 121 11.40 -23.43 -5.58
CA ALA A 121 11.55 -24.01 -6.91
C ALA A 121 13.00 -24.10 -7.38
N SER A 122 13.84 -23.17 -6.97
CA SER A 122 15.25 -23.10 -7.35
C SER A 122 16.20 -23.71 -6.31
N ASN A 123 15.68 -24.32 -5.24
CA ASN A 123 16.48 -24.80 -4.10
C ASN A 123 17.38 -23.69 -3.54
N GLY A 124 16.85 -22.50 -3.39
CA GLY A 124 17.53 -21.34 -2.79
C GLY A 124 18.41 -20.53 -3.74
N ARG A 125 18.50 -20.89 -5.03
CA ARG A 125 19.36 -20.17 -5.98
C ARG A 125 18.78 -18.86 -6.47
N ALA A 126 17.45 -18.73 -6.59
CA ALA A 126 16.81 -17.47 -6.94
C ALA A 126 17.15 -16.41 -5.88
N LYS A 127 17.42 -15.19 -6.33
CA LYS A 127 17.63 -14.05 -5.44
C LYS A 127 16.37 -13.23 -5.36
N VAL A 128 16.02 -12.80 -4.14
CA VAL A 128 14.81 -12.03 -3.87
C VAL A 128 15.17 -10.84 -3.00
N VAL A 129 14.82 -9.64 -3.44
CA VAL A 129 15.10 -8.40 -2.69
C VAL A 129 13.85 -7.52 -2.68
N GLY A 130 13.50 -6.97 -1.52
CA GLY A 130 12.45 -5.97 -1.36
C GLY A 130 13.02 -4.62 -0.93
N VAL A 131 12.56 -3.54 -1.57
CA VAL A 131 12.98 -2.17 -1.26
C VAL A 131 11.77 -1.23 -1.25
N ALA A 132 11.66 -0.43 -0.20
CA ALA A 132 10.63 0.60 -0.04
C ALA A 132 11.03 1.54 1.09
N LEU A 133 10.40 2.71 1.16
CA LEU A 133 10.50 3.53 2.36
C LEU A 133 9.74 2.90 3.53
N LYS A 134 8.52 2.42 3.28
CA LYS A 134 7.70 1.76 4.31
C LYS A 134 8.17 0.34 4.57
N ASP A 135 8.32 -0.04 5.84
CA ASP A 135 8.69 -1.40 6.24
C ASP A 135 7.73 -2.46 5.66
N ARG A 136 6.43 -2.25 5.81
CA ARG A 136 5.40 -3.18 5.32
C ARG A 136 5.39 -3.33 3.79
N ALA A 137 5.84 -2.31 3.09
CA ALA A 137 5.92 -2.33 1.62
C ALA A 137 7.19 -3.00 1.09
N SER A 138 8.18 -3.20 1.94
CA SER A 138 9.41 -3.95 1.65
C SER A 138 9.31 -5.39 2.14
N ILE A 139 8.93 -5.58 3.40
CA ILE A 139 8.93 -6.86 4.11
C ILE A 139 7.89 -7.83 3.56
N LEU A 140 6.64 -7.40 3.42
CA LEU A 140 5.56 -8.28 2.99
C LEU A 140 5.73 -8.76 1.54
N PRO A 141 6.15 -7.91 0.58
CA PRO A 141 6.50 -8.38 -0.75
C PRO A 141 7.72 -9.31 -0.81
N ALA A 142 8.75 -9.05 -0.01
CA ALA A 142 9.95 -9.88 0.02
C ALA A 142 9.69 -11.28 0.58
N GLY A 143 8.73 -11.43 1.48
CA GLY A 143 8.36 -12.72 2.05
C GLY A 143 9.27 -13.20 3.17
N HIS A 144 9.34 -14.53 3.34
CA HIS A 144 9.96 -15.16 4.51
C HIS A 144 11.44 -15.45 4.36
N ASN A 145 11.91 -15.66 3.13
CA ASN A 145 13.29 -16.09 2.89
C ASN A 145 13.98 -15.34 1.73
N PRO A 146 13.90 -14.00 1.69
CA PRO A 146 14.59 -13.23 0.66
C PRO A 146 16.09 -13.15 0.95
N ASN A 147 16.87 -12.67 -0.01
CA ASN A 147 18.25 -12.24 0.20
C ASN A 147 18.30 -10.98 1.09
N GLY A 148 17.26 -10.16 1.02
CA GLY A 148 17.11 -9.02 1.92
C GLY A 148 15.83 -8.25 1.68
N ALA A 149 15.41 -7.53 2.70
CA ALA A 149 14.36 -6.54 2.65
C ALA A 149 14.87 -5.31 3.38
N TYR A 150 14.75 -4.14 2.74
CA TYR A 150 15.32 -2.90 3.26
C TYR A 150 14.26 -1.82 3.27
N TRP A 151 14.21 -1.04 4.37
CA TRP A 151 13.25 0.05 4.55
C TRP A 151 13.93 1.25 5.19
N PHE A 152 13.30 2.40 5.11
CA PHE A 152 13.90 3.66 5.53
C PHE A 152 13.71 3.91 7.01
N ASP A 153 14.80 4.32 7.67
CA ASP A 153 14.82 4.72 9.07
C ASP A 153 14.86 6.25 9.18
N ASP A 154 13.80 6.84 9.69
CA ASP A 154 13.68 8.29 9.86
C ASP A 154 14.71 8.87 10.83
N GLU A 155 15.15 8.07 11.80
CA GLU A 155 16.12 8.49 12.81
C GLU A 155 17.53 8.67 12.22
N SER A 156 17.99 7.70 11.47
CA SER A 156 19.36 7.69 10.91
C SER A 156 19.47 8.21 9.48
N GLY A 157 18.35 8.31 8.77
CA GLY A 157 18.35 8.64 7.35
C GLY A 157 18.94 7.55 6.47
N LYS A 158 18.96 6.31 6.93
CA LYS A 158 19.53 5.15 6.25
C LYS A 158 18.47 4.12 5.92
N PHE A 159 18.73 3.30 4.90
CA PHE A 159 17.99 2.06 4.72
C PHE A 159 18.56 1.00 5.66
N ILE A 160 17.66 0.32 6.35
CA ILE A 160 17.97 -0.65 7.40
C ILE A 160 17.22 -1.96 7.15
N THR A 161 17.48 -2.94 7.98
CA THR A 161 16.78 -4.21 8.02
C THR A 161 16.68 -4.70 9.47
N SER A 162 16.36 -5.96 9.66
CA SER A 162 16.30 -6.57 10.99
C SER A 162 17.10 -7.89 11.03
N SER A 163 17.35 -8.35 12.25
CA SER A 163 18.04 -9.63 12.48
C SER A 163 17.24 -10.85 12.01
N TYR A 164 15.96 -10.68 11.64
CA TYR A 164 15.22 -11.74 10.96
C TYR A 164 15.90 -12.14 9.66
N TYR A 165 16.41 -11.17 8.90
CA TYR A 165 16.99 -11.40 7.58
C TYR A 165 18.51 -11.61 7.61
N MET A 166 19.23 -10.88 8.44
CA MET A 166 20.70 -10.89 8.46
C MET A 166 21.25 -10.27 9.75
N ASN A 167 22.54 -10.49 10.03
CA ASN A 167 23.17 -9.94 11.22
C ASN A 167 23.86 -8.59 10.98
N GLN A 168 24.17 -8.26 9.73
CA GLN A 168 24.76 -6.98 9.34
C GLN A 168 24.33 -6.63 7.92
N LEU A 169 24.30 -5.34 7.60
CA LEU A 169 23.99 -4.89 6.26
C LEU A 169 25.02 -5.38 5.25
N PRO A 170 24.60 -5.75 4.03
CA PRO A 170 25.53 -6.01 2.94
C PRO A 170 26.38 -4.78 2.65
N LYS A 171 27.58 -5.00 2.12
CA LYS A 171 28.49 -3.89 1.75
C LYS A 171 27.86 -2.91 0.78
N TRP A 172 27.04 -3.40 -0.16
CA TRP A 172 26.39 -2.52 -1.14
C TRP A 172 25.35 -1.61 -0.49
N VAL A 173 24.67 -2.05 0.57
CA VAL A 173 23.71 -1.21 1.32
C VAL A 173 24.47 -0.16 2.13
N ASP A 174 25.55 -0.54 2.80
CA ASP A 174 26.42 0.41 3.51
C ASP A 174 26.95 1.48 2.55
N ALA A 175 27.43 1.06 1.39
CA ALA A 175 27.93 1.99 0.36
C ALA A 175 26.82 2.93 -0.14
N PHE A 176 25.62 2.42 -0.31
CA PHE A 176 24.46 3.24 -0.68
C PHE A 176 24.16 4.28 0.41
N ASN A 177 24.07 3.84 1.66
CA ASN A 177 23.80 4.75 2.79
C ASN A 177 24.91 5.81 2.94
N ASN A 178 26.16 5.45 2.68
CA ASN A 178 27.29 6.37 2.77
C ASN A 178 27.34 7.43 1.66
N GLN A 179 26.48 7.34 0.64
CA GLN A 179 26.34 8.40 -0.35
C GLN A 179 25.57 9.61 0.18
N HIS A 180 24.86 9.47 1.30
CA HIS A 180 24.06 10.53 1.91
C HIS A 180 23.05 11.16 0.93
N LEU A 181 22.38 10.33 0.13
CA LEU A 181 21.39 10.79 -0.85
C LEU A 181 20.20 11.53 -0.24
N PRO A 182 19.64 11.12 0.92
CA PRO A 182 18.57 11.88 1.55
C PRO A 182 18.94 13.33 1.79
N GLU A 183 20.14 13.60 2.30
CA GLU A 183 20.63 14.95 2.54
C GLU A 183 20.76 15.76 1.25
N ARG A 184 21.19 15.12 0.16
CA ARG A 184 21.27 15.78 -1.16
C ARG A 184 19.90 16.16 -1.67
N TYR A 185 18.92 15.25 -1.61
CA TYR A 185 17.54 15.50 -2.04
C TYR A 185 16.88 16.61 -1.20
N LEU A 186 17.19 16.68 0.09
CA LEU A 186 16.64 17.67 1.01
C LEU A 186 17.42 19.00 1.04
N SER A 187 18.49 19.12 0.23
CA SER A 187 19.32 20.33 0.17
C SER A 187 18.75 21.44 -0.70
N GLU A 188 17.72 21.16 -1.49
CA GLU A 188 17.10 22.09 -2.43
C GLU A 188 15.61 22.26 -2.13
N LYS A 189 15.01 23.29 -2.72
CA LYS A 189 13.57 23.49 -2.64
C LYS A 189 12.83 22.51 -3.55
N TRP A 190 11.64 22.10 -3.14
CA TRP A 190 10.72 21.42 -4.03
C TRP A 190 9.94 22.48 -4.82
N ASN A 191 10.38 22.71 -6.05
CA ASN A 191 9.69 23.54 -7.04
C ASN A 191 8.91 22.64 -7.98
N THR A 192 7.90 23.18 -8.66
CA THR A 192 7.25 22.44 -9.76
C THR A 192 8.26 22.12 -10.85
N LEU A 193 8.17 20.92 -11.42
CA LEU A 193 9.06 20.45 -12.49
C LEU A 193 8.94 21.30 -13.75
N TYR A 194 7.73 21.77 -14.03
CA TYR A 194 7.38 22.63 -15.17
C TYR A 194 6.77 23.95 -14.66
N PRO A 195 6.58 24.94 -15.53
CA PRO A 195 5.91 26.18 -15.11
C PRO A 195 4.56 25.92 -14.46
N GLU A 196 4.30 26.54 -13.32
CA GLU A 196 3.11 26.28 -12.50
C GLU A 196 1.79 26.46 -13.27
N ASN A 197 1.71 27.46 -14.15
CA ASN A 197 0.52 27.70 -14.95
C ASN A 197 0.19 26.58 -15.96
N THR A 198 1.06 25.60 -16.13
CA THR A 198 0.85 24.46 -17.03
C THR A 198 0.20 23.27 -16.34
N TYR A 199 -0.01 23.32 -15.02
CA TYR A 199 -0.64 22.26 -14.23
C TYR A 199 -2.17 22.34 -14.31
N VAL A 200 -2.69 22.21 -15.53
CA VAL A 200 -4.12 22.43 -15.84
C VAL A 200 -5.04 21.29 -15.39
N GLU A 201 -4.47 20.13 -15.04
CA GLU A 201 -5.22 18.99 -14.50
C GLU A 201 -5.40 19.09 -12.98
N SER A 202 -4.81 20.10 -12.36
CA SER A 202 -4.84 20.33 -10.92
C SER A 202 -5.66 21.56 -10.55
N THR A 203 -6.11 21.62 -9.30
CA THR A 203 -6.67 22.85 -8.72
C THR A 203 -5.57 23.90 -8.56
N GLU A 204 -5.95 25.14 -8.27
CA GLU A 204 -4.98 26.16 -7.87
C GLU A 204 -4.17 25.67 -6.69
N ASP A 205 -2.89 26.04 -6.61
CA ASP A 205 -1.97 25.56 -5.59
C ASP A 205 -2.40 26.01 -4.18
N GLU A 206 -2.92 27.19 -4.01
CA GLU A 206 -3.48 27.67 -2.75
C GLU A 206 -4.99 27.45 -2.72
N ASN A 207 -5.46 26.51 -1.87
CA ASN A 207 -6.86 26.16 -1.73
C ASN A 207 -7.17 25.62 -0.34
N GLU A 208 -8.45 25.30 -0.08
CA GLU A 208 -8.93 24.80 1.20
C GLU A 208 -8.94 23.27 1.32
N TYR A 209 -8.52 22.55 0.28
CA TYR A 209 -8.58 21.08 0.23
C TYR A 209 -7.33 20.40 0.76
N GLU A 210 -6.27 21.17 1.02
CA GLU A 210 -4.93 20.64 1.23
C GLU A 210 -4.38 21.00 2.59
N ASP A 211 -3.72 20.03 3.23
CA ASP A 211 -2.85 20.25 4.37
C ASP A 211 -1.40 20.43 3.89
N GLY A 212 -0.63 21.20 4.64
CA GLY A 212 0.80 21.29 4.42
C GLY A 212 1.53 20.02 4.86
N ILE A 213 2.84 20.02 4.63
CA ILE A 213 3.72 18.89 4.99
C ILE A 213 3.65 18.57 6.49
N ARG A 214 3.24 19.55 7.28
CA ARG A 214 2.86 19.44 8.69
C ARG A 214 1.51 20.11 8.89
N LYS A 215 0.71 19.59 9.79
CA LYS A 215 -0.61 20.14 10.12
C LYS A 215 -0.52 21.64 10.45
N GLY A 216 -1.36 22.42 9.80
CA GLY A 216 -1.42 23.87 9.98
C GLY A 216 -0.43 24.68 9.14
N MET A 217 0.44 24.02 8.37
CA MET A 217 1.30 24.69 7.40
C MET A 217 0.56 24.87 6.07
N LYS A 218 0.94 25.88 5.29
CA LYS A 218 0.42 26.05 3.93
C LYS A 218 0.89 24.90 3.03
N ALA A 219 -0.03 24.40 2.21
CA ALA A 219 0.24 23.42 1.18
C ALA A 219 0.45 24.13 -0.16
N THR A 220 1.57 24.79 -0.32
CA THR A 220 1.93 25.50 -1.56
C THR A 220 3.38 25.24 -1.91
N LEU A 221 3.68 25.21 -3.21
CA LEU A 221 5.04 25.15 -3.72
C LEU A 221 5.55 26.58 -4.04
N PRO A 222 6.83 26.86 -3.90
CA PRO A 222 7.91 25.93 -3.53
C PRO A 222 7.94 25.64 -2.03
N LEU A 223 8.41 24.43 -1.67
CA LEU A 223 8.70 24.05 -0.29
C LEU A 223 10.20 24.18 0.01
N ASN A 224 10.53 24.86 1.09
CA ASN A 224 11.91 24.99 1.55
C ASN A 224 12.33 23.73 2.30
N LEU A 225 12.80 22.70 1.58
CA LEU A 225 13.19 21.43 2.18
C LEU A 225 14.38 21.55 3.12
N PRO A 226 15.41 22.36 2.87
CA PRO A 226 16.49 22.54 3.85
C PRO A 226 15.99 23.00 5.23
N ALA A 227 15.08 23.97 5.26
CA ALA A 227 14.50 24.46 6.52
C ALA A 227 13.63 23.39 7.22
N LEU A 228 12.83 22.64 6.45
CA LEU A 228 11.99 21.58 6.97
C LEU A 228 12.84 20.40 7.47
N TYR A 229 13.87 20.03 6.77
CA TYR A 229 14.82 19.00 7.18
C TYR A 229 15.52 19.36 8.50
N LYS A 230 15.99 20.62 8.61
CA LYS A 230 16.64 21.11 9.83
C LYS A 230 15.72 21.02 11.04
N LYS A 231 14.41 21.27 10.85
CA LYS A 231 13.43 21.28 11.94
C LYS A 231 12.88 19.90 12.27
N TYR A 232 12.59 19.07 11.27
CA TYR A 232 11.84 17.83 11.43
C TYR A 232 12.63 16.56 11.09
N GLY A 233 13.82 16.70 10.51
CA GLY A 233 14.68 15.57 10.17
C GLY A 233 14.32 14.85 8.88
N TYR A 234 14.80 13.62 8.77
CA TYR A 234 14.73 12.81 7.54
C TYR A 234 13.32 12.42 7.11
N GLU A 235 12.36 12.37 8.02
CA GLU A 235 10.99 11.97 7.71
C GLU A 235 10.35 12.84 6.60
N ILE A 236 10.84 14.05 6.43
CA ILE A 236 10.34 14.99 5.43
C ILE A 236 10.43 14.40 4.01
N ILE A 237 11.46 13.60 3.75
CA ILE A 237 11.64 13.03 2.41
C ILE A 237 10.46 12.15 1.97
N ARG A 238 9.80 11.47 2.92
CA ARG A 238 8.62 10.64 2.64
C ARG A 238 7.50 11.42 1.99
N LYS A 239 7.37 12.69 2.34
CA LYS A 239 6.31 13.61 1.92
C LYS A 239 6.69 14.46 0.72
N THR A 240 7.69 14.05 -0.01
CA THR A 240 8.20 14.71 -1.22
C THR A 240 8.34 13.69 -2.33
N PRO A 241 8.34 14.10 -3.61
CA PRO A 241 8.59 13.17 -4.72
C PRO A 241 9.99 12.55 -4.68
N PHE A 242 10.91 13.13 -3.92
CA PHE A 242 12.29 12.65 -3.81
C PHE A 242 12.42 11.36 -3.00
N GLY A 243 11.40 11.02 -2.18
CA GLY A 243 11.32 9.70 -1.55
C GLY A 243 11.18 8.58 -2.57
N ASN A 244 10.44 8.81 -3.64
CA ASN A 244 10.34 7.85 -4.75
C ASN A 244 11.67 7.75 -5.51
N SER A 245 12.31 8.89 -5.78
CA SER A 245 13.65 8.93 -6.42
C SER A 245 14.67 8.14 -5.61
N LEU A 246 14.71 8.34 -4.31
CA LEU A 246 15.58 7.62 -3.39
C LEU A 246 15.34 6.11 -3.43
N THR A 247 14.09 5.69 -3.49
CA THR A 247 13.71 4.27 -3.58
C THR A 247 14.18 3.65 -4.89
N ILE A 248 14.03 4.34 -6.01
CA ILE A 248 14.52 3.89 -7.31
C ILE A 248 16.06 3.82 -7.32
N ASP A 249 16.73 4.77 -6.69
CA ASP A 249 18.20 4.73 -6.52
C ASP A 249 18.62 3.45 -5.79
N LEU A 250 17.92 3.09 -4.71
CA LEU A 250 18.20 1.86 -3.96
C LEU A 250 17.90 0.60 -4.79
N ALA A 251 16.83 0.62 -5.58
CA ALA A 251 16.50 -0.49 -6.48
C ALA A 251 17.61 -0.74 -7.49
N LYS A 252 18.17 0.31 -8.09
CA LYS A 252 19.35 0.20 -8.98
C LYS A 252 20.55 -0.36 -8.24
N ALA A 253 20.82 0.13 -7.04
CA ALA A 253 21.93 -0.36 -6.21
C ALA A 253 21.76 -1.85 -5.85
N ALA A 254 20.52 -2.31 -5.63
CA ALA A 254 20.22 -3.72 -5.37
C ALA A 254 20.52 -4.61 -6.59
N ILE A 255 20.17 -4.13 -7.78
CA ILE A 255 20.48 -4.85 -9.03
C ILE A 255 21.99 -5.08 -9.16
N ASP A 256 22.77 -4.04 -8.95
CA ASP A 256 24.24 -4.12 -9.03
C ASP A 256 24.82 -4.92 -7.86
N GLY A 257 24.37 -4.63 -6.65
CA GLY A 257 24.92 -5.20 -5.43
C GLY A 257 24.67 -6.70 -5.25
N GLU A 258 23.50 -7.17 -5.64
CA GLU A 258 23.14 -8.59 -5.60
C GLU A 258 23.29 -9.28 -6.96
N GLN A 259 23.70 -8.54 -7.99
CA GLN A 259 23.78 -9.03 -9.37
C GLN A 259 22.49 -9.68 -9.84
N LEU A 260 21.37 -8.99 -9.61
CA LEU A 260 20.06 -9.48 -9.99
C LEU A 260 19.95 -9.58 -11.51
N GLY A 261 19.46 -10.72 -11.98
CA GLY A 261 19.32 -11.00 -13.41
C GLY A 261 20.64 -11.32 -14.13
N ALA A 262 21.73 -11.58 -13.41
CA ALA A 262 23.04 -11.80 -13.99
C ALA A 262 23.33 -13.29 -14.36
N ASP A 263 22.51 -14.20 -13.87
CA ASP A 263 22.67 -15.64 -14.15
C ASP A 263 21.40 -16.21 -14.81
N ASP A 264 21.32 -17.55 -14.91
CA ASP A 264 20.19 -18.23 -15.57
C ASP A 264 19.01 -18.49 -14.63
N GLU A 265 19.17 -18.25 -13.31
CA GLU A 265 18.05 -18.35 -12.38
C GLU A 265 17.26 -17.04 -12.38
N THR A 266 15.94 -17.14 -12.41
CA THR A 266 15.09 -15.96 -12.33
C THR A 266 15.13 -15.36 -10.94
N ASP A 267 15.46 -14.08 -10.85
CA ASP A 267 15.46 -13.33 -9.61
C ASP A 267 14.21 -12.43 -9.49
N LEU A 268 13.94 -11.92 -8.31
CA LEU A 268 12.82 -11.02 -8.03
C LEU A 268 13.30 -9.76 -7.31
N LEU A 269 12.90 -8.61 -7.84
CA LEU A 269 13.06 -7.32 -7.18
C LEU A 269 11.69 -6.68 -6.97
N ALA A 270 11.30 -6.50 -5.72
CA ALA A 270 10.05 -5.84 -5.33
C ALA A 270 10.35 -4.41 -4.92
N VAL A 271 9.84 -3.45 -5.70
CA VAL A 271 10.05 -2.01 -5.48
C VAL A 271 8.70 -1.36 -5.18
N SER A 272 8.60 -0.61 -4.09
CA SER A 272 7.40 0.16 -3.78
C SER A 272 7.74 1.64 -3.56
N CYS A 273 7.09 2.49 -4.35
CA CYS A 273 7.22 3.95 -4.26
C CYS A 273 6.15 4.47 -3.30
N SER A 274 6.57 4.86 -2.10
CA SER A 274 5.67 5.18 -0.99
C SER A 274 5.22 6.64 -0.95
N SER A 275 5.97 7.57 -1.52
CA SER A 275 5.75 9.02 -1.34
C SER A 275 4.44 9.50 -1.94
N THR A 276 3.95 8.87 -2.99
CA THR A 276 2.66 9.18 -3.61
C THR A 276 1.49 9.06 -2.62
N ASP A 277 1.56 8.08 -1.71
CA ASP A 277 0.56 7.91 -0.66
C ASP A 277 0.65 9.01 0.41
N TYR A 278 1.84 9.30 0.91
CA TYR A 278 2.03 10.36 1.90
C TYR A 278 1.56 11.72 1.37
N ILE A 279 1.88 12.02 0.13
CA ILE A 279 1.48 13.28 -0.52
C ILE A 279 -0.04 13.31 -0.71
N GLY A 280 -0.62 12.23 -1.23
CA GLY A 280 -2.07 12.12 -1.42
C GLY A 280 -2.85 12.32 -0.13
N HIS A 281 -2.42 11.72 0.97
CA HIS A 281 -3.07 11.92 2.28
C HIS A 281 -3.12 13.38 2.70
N GLN A 282 -2.12 14.17 2.34
CA GLN A 282 -2.04 15.58 2.74
C GLN A 282 -2.80 16.51 1.81
N VAL A 283 -2.65 16.31 0.50
CA VAL A 283 -3.11 17.30 -0.48
C VAL A 283 -4.26 16.80 -1.35
N GLY A 284 -4.57 15.51 -1.31
CA GLY A 284 -5.65 14.92 -2.11
C GLY A 284 -5.25 14.60 -3.54
N THR A 285 -6.28 14.35 -4.36
CA THR A 285 -6.13 13.77 -5.69
C THR A 285 -6.02 14.79 -6.83
N HIS A 286 -6.21 16.08 -6.54
CA HIS A 286 -6.24 17.15 -7.55
C HIS A 286 -5.24 18.27 -7.29
N ALA A 287 -4.29 18.05 -6.38
CA ALA A 287 -3.28 19.05 -6.03
C ALA A 287 -2.18 19.16 -7.09
N VAL A 288 -1.57 20.33 -7.19
CA VAL A 288 -0.35 20.56 -7.98
C VAL A 288 0.75 19.62 -7.51
N GLU A 289 0.90 19.43 -6.21
CA GLU A 289 1.90 18.52 -5.63
C GLU A 289 1.68 17.07 -6.08
N THR A 290 0.44 16.64 -6.20
CA THR A 290 0.11 15.28 -6.71
C THR A 290 0.52 15.15 -8.18
N GLU A 291 0.12 16.08 -9.03
CA GLU A 291 0.52 16.07 -10.45
C GLU A 291 2.04 16.09 -10.58
N ASP A 292 2.72 17.00 -9.89
CA ASP A 292 4.18 17.12 -9.94
C ASP A 292 4.87 15.81 -9.51
N THR A 293 4.36 15.18 -8.47
CA THR A 293 4.90 13.91 -7.99
C THR A 293 4.79 12.81 -9.04
N TYR A 294 3.66 12.70 -9.74
CA TYR A 294 3.49 11.72 -10.82
C TYR A 294 4.33 12.04 -12.05
N LEU A 295 4.49 13.31 -12.39
CA LEU A 295 5.37 13.72 -13.51
C LEU A 295 6.84 13.37 -13.22
N ARG A 296 7.29 13.56 -11.98
CA ARG A 296 8.64 13.17 -11.55
C ARG A 296 8.79 11.65 -11.46
N LEU A 297 7.77 10.96 -10.99
CA LEU A 297 7.77 9.49 -10.94
C LEU A 297 7.85 8.89 -12.34
N ASP A 298 7.14 9.45 -13.31
CA ASP A 298 7.22 9.05 -14.71
C ASP A 298 8.67 9.08 -15.23
N LYS A 299 9.39 10.16 -14.95
CA LYS A 299 10.81 10.29 -15.31
C LYS A 299 11.68 9.26 -14.59
N ALA A 300 11.43 9.04 -13.30
CA ALA A 300 12.17 8.07 -12.51
C ALA A 300 11.95 6.63 -13.01
N ILE A 301 10.71 6.29 -13.37
CA ILE A 301 10.39 4.98 -13.96
C ILE A 301 11.05 4.84 -15.35
N ALA A 302 11.03 5.88 -16.18
CA ALA A 302 11.70 5.87 -17.49
C ALA A 302 13.18 5.57 -17.34
N ASP A 303 13.84 6.23 -16.40
CA ASP A 303 15.25 6.04 -16.11
C ASP A 303 15.51 4.62 -15.56
N PHE A 304 14.65 4.14 -14.70
CA PHE A 304 14.74 2.78 -14.15
C PHE A 304 14.58 1.70 -15.23
N LEU A 305 13.61 1.84 -16.13
CA LEU A 305 13.43 0.90 -17.25
C LEU A 305 14.63 0.90 -18.19
N SER A 306 15.22 2.08 -18.47
CA SER A 306 16.47 2.18 -19.25
C SER A 306 17.63 1.48 -18.54
N TYR A 307 17.70 1.60 -17.23
CA TYR A 307 18.70 0.92 -16.42
C TYR A 307 18.56 -0.62 -16.49
N LEU A 308 17.33 -1.12 -16.44
CA LEU A 308 17.04 -2.54 -16.61
C LEU A 308 17.42 -3.03 -18.02
N ASP A 309 17.14 -2.25 -19.05
CA ASP A 309 17.53 -2.56 -20.43
C ASP A 309 19.05 -2.71 -20.56
N GLU A 310 19.80 -1.84 -19.91
CA GLU A 310 21.27 -1.86 -19.92
C GLU A 310 21.84 -3.03 -19.11
N LYS A 311 21.37 -3.23 -17.88
CA LYS A 311 21.95 -4.18 -16.93
C LYS A 311 21.48 -5.63 -17.12
N VAL A 312 20.22 -5.83 -17.44
CA VAL A 312 19.62 -7.16 -17.58
C VAL A 312 19.44 -7.51 -19.04
N GLY A 313 19.15 -6.53 -19.86
CA GLY A 313 18.90 -6.67 -21.29
C GLY A 313 17.42 -6.56 -21.62
N LYS A 314 17.11 -5.75 -22.63
CA LYS A 314 15.74 -5.57 -23.11
C LYS A 314 15.18 -6.94 -23.56
N GLY A 315 14.00 -7.28 -23.06
CA GLY A 315 13.37 -8.58 -23.32
C GLY A 315 13.80 -9.71 -22.39
N ASN A 316 14.76 -9.50 -21.50
CA ASN A 316 15.24 -10.52 -20.55
C ASN A 316 14.61 -10.38 -19.15
N TYR A 317 13.86 -9.34 -18.91
CA TYR A 317 13.15 -9.12 -17.64
C TYR A 317 11.65 -8.99 -17.89
N LEU A 318 10.89 -9.34 -16.88
CA LEU A 318 9.45 -9.17 -16.81
C LEU A 318 9.16 -8.12 -15.74
N VAL A 319 8.50 -7.02 -16.10
CA VAL A 319 8.07 -6.00 -15.16
C VAL A 319 6.55 -5.95 -15.08
N PHE A 320 6.03 -5.74 -13.87
CA PHE A 320 4.64 -5.31 -13.72
C PHE A 320 4.60 -4.02 -12.90
N LEU A 321 3.63 -3.17 -13.22
CA LEU A 321 3.32 -1.97 -12.46
C LEU A 321 1.89 -2.08 -11.96
N SER A 322 1.70 -1.83 -10.67
CA SER A 322 0.37 -1.78 -10.07
C SER A 322 0.37 -0.84 -8.87
N ALA A 323 -0.69 -0.89 -8.08
CA ALA A 323 -0.85 -0.13 -6.86
C ALA A 323 -1.45 -1.01 -5.76
N ASP A 324 -1.22 -0.64 -4.52
CA ASP A 324 -1.78 -1.32 -3.35
C ASP A 324 -3.22 -0.91 -3.04
N HIS A 325 -3.62 0.29 -3.45
CA HIS A 325 -4.97 0.87 -3.37
C HIS A 325 -5.00 2.19 -4.13
N GLY A 326 -6.19 2.73 -4.33
CA GLY A 326 -6.38 4.10 -4.81
C GLY A 326 -6.62 5.09 -3.67
N ALA A 327 -7.46 6.09 -3.91
CA ALA A 327 -7.90 7.06 -2.92
C ALA A 327 -9.16 7.80 -3.38
N MET A 328 -9.96 8.24 -2.42
CA MET A 328 -11.14 9.07 -2.65
C MET A 328 -10.72 10.50 -3.04
N ASN A 329 -11.51 11.18 -3.85
CA ASN A 329 -11.36 12.61 -4.02
C ASN A 329 -11.67 13.33 -2.71
N ASN A 330 -11.01 14.46 -2.46
CA ASN A 330 -11.23 15.26 -1.26
C ASN A 330 -12.73 15.59 -1.07
N ALA A 331 -13.24 15.42 0.15
CA ALA A 331 -14.66 15.58 0.42
C ALA A 331 -15.15 17.01 0.14
N ARG A 332 -14.39 18.03 0.55
CA ARG A 332 -14.74 19.44 0.30
C ARG A 332 -14.71 19.78 -1.18
N PHE A 333 -13.71 19.26 -1.90
CA PHE A 333 -13.61 19.39 -3.37
C PHE A 333 -14.90 18.88 -4.06
N LEU A 334 -15.41 17.74 -3.60
CA LEU A 334 -16.65 17.16 -4.13
C LEU A 334 -17.89 17.99 -3.73
N GLN A 335 -17.97 18.42 -2.46
CA GLN A 335 -19.07 19.25 -1.96
C GLN A 335 -19.17 20.57 -2.74
N ASP A 336 -18.05 21.21 -3.05
CA ASP A 336 -18.03 22.44 -3.85
C ASP A 336 -18.56 22.22 -5.27
N ARG A 337 -18.59 20.98 -5.73
CA ARG A 337 -19.15 20.54 -7.02
C ARG A 337 -20.55 19.94 -6.91
N ARG A 338 -21.18 20.10 -5.75
CA ARG A 338 -22.54 19.61 -5.46
C ARG A 338 -22.66 18.08 -5.50
N ILE A 339 -21.56 17.40 -5.27
CA ILE A 339 -21.50 15.95 -5.16
C ILE A 339 -21.57 15.59 -3.67
N PRO A 340 -22.49 14.70 -3.26
CA PRO A 340 -22.56 14.28 -1.86
C PRO A 340 -21.25 13.67 -1.39
N ALA A 341 -20.72 14.21 -0.30
CA ALA A 341 -19.44 13.76 0.26
C ALA A 341 -19.33 14.25 1.72
N GLY A 342 -18.47 13.62 2.49
CA GLY A 342 -18.25 14.05 3.86
C GLY A 342 -17.13 13.28 4.56
N SER A 343 -16.94 13.68 5.80
CA SER A 343 -15.98 13.12 6.73
C SER A 343 -16.70 12.30 7.80
N TRP A 344 -16.05 11.27 8.32
CA TRP A 344 -16.56 10.40 9.36
C TRP A 344 -15.48 10.17 10.42
N ASP A 345 -15.88 10.20 11.69
CA ASP A 345 -14.97 10.07 12.83
C ASP A 345 -15.22 8.75 13.56
N GLY A 346 -14.34 7.77 13.32
CA GLY A 346 -14.41 6.46 13.95
C GLY A 346 -14.25 6.48 15.46
N ASP A 347 -13.44 7.39 16.00
CA ASP A 347 -13.25 7.51 17.46
C ASP A 347 -14.50 8.04 18.14
N ALA A 348 -15.16 9.02 17.55
CA ALA A 348 -16.45 9.52 18.04
C ALA A 348 -17.53 8.44 18.01
N VAL A 349 -17.54 7.62 16.97
CA VAL A 349 -18.46 6.47 16.85
C VAL A 349 -18.19 5.43 17.92
N ALA A 350 -16.92 5.07 18.17
CA ALA A 350 -16.55 4.13 19.23
C ALA A 350 -17.06 4.61 20.61
N LYS A 351 -16.91 5.89 20.90
CA LYS A 351 -17.44 6.51 22.13
C LYS A 351 -18.95 6.37 22.24
N LYS A 352 -19.66 6.69 21.16
CA LYS A 352 -21.14 6.59 21.12
C LYS A 352 -21.59 5.14 21.32
N LEU A 353 -20.92 4.17 20.69
CA LEU A 353 -21.23 2.76 20.85
C LEU A 353 -21.06 2.32 22.31
N ASN A 354 -19.96 2.70 22.96
CA ASN A 354 -19.74 2.37 24.37
C ASN A 354 -20.78 3.01 25.30
N GLN A 355 -21.17 4.26 25.05
CA GLN A 355 -22.22 4.93 25.81
C GLN A 355 -23.58 4.20 25.68
N THR A 356 -23.93 3.78 24.47
CA THR A 356 -25.16 3.04 24.23
C THR A 356 -25.14 1.67 24.91
N LEU A 357 -24.05 0.94 24.76
CA LEU A 357 -23.89 -0.39 25.38
C LEU A 357 -23.85 -0.33 26.91
N ALA A 358 -23.36 0.75 27.50
CA ALA A 358 -23.34 0.93 28.95
C ALA A 358 -24.75 1.01 29.56
N GLN A 359 -25.76 1.39 28.79
CA GLN A 359 -27.16 1.39 29.22
C GLN A 359 -27.73 -0.03 29.30
N GLU A 360 -27.35 -0.90 28.36
CA GLU A 360 -27.78 -2.30 28.33
C GLU A 360 -26.93 -3.19 29.28
N TYR A 361 -25.65 -2.88 29.39
CA TYR A 361 -24.66 -3.66 30.14
C TYR A 361 -23.90 -2.76 31.12
N PRO A 362 -24.56 -2.29 32.21
CA PRO A 362 -23.91 -1.40 33.17
C PRO A 362 -22.83 -2.14 33.99
N ASN A 363 -21.81 -1.41 34.43
CA ASN A 363 -20.78 -1.87 35.37
C ASN A 363 -19.82 -2.95 34.82
N VAL A 364 -19.73 -3.13 33.51
CA VAL A 364 -18.81 -4.10 32.91
C VAL A 364 -17.62 -3.44 32.19
N GLY A 365 -17.63 -2.12 32.07
CA GLY A 365 -16.62 -1.39 31.33
C GLY A 365 -16.94 -1.27 29.83
N ASP A 366 -15.98 -0.79 29.07
CA ASP A 366 -16.14 -0.59 27.62
C ASP A 366 -16.12 -1.93 26.88
N LEU A 367 -17.19 -2.23 26.16
CA LEU A 367 -17.31 -3.45 25.35
C LEU A 367 -16.68 -3.25 23.96
N VAL A 368 -16.66 -2.03 23.43
CA VAL A 368 -15.97 -1.70 22.18
C VAL A 368 -14.56 -1.23 22.52
N LYS A 369 -13.58 -1.95 21.97
CA LYS A 369 -12.16 -1.62 22.13
C LYS A 369 -11.76 -0.44 21.27
N THR A 370 -12.08 -0.48 19.99
CA THR A 370 -11.75 0.55 19.00
C THR A 370 -12.58 0.36 17.73
N VAL A 371 -12.69 1.42 16.94
CA VAL A 371 -13.15 1.38 15.55
C VAL A 371 -11.95 1.68 14.68
N MET A 372 -11.55 0.71 13.88
CA MET A 372 -10.34 0.74 13.07
C MET A 372 -10.56 -0.10 11.81
N ASN A 373 -9.97 0.28 10.68
CA ASN A 373 -10.13 -0.47 9.43
C ASN A 373 -11.59 -0.56 8.94
N TYR A 374 -12.43 0.41 9.30
CA TYR A 374 -13.89 0.35 9.07
C TYR A 374 -14.53 -0.89 9.71
N GLN A 375 -14.02 -1.28 10.87
CA GLN A 375 -14.48 -2.42 11.65
C GLN A 375 -14.59 -2.05 13.11
N VAL A 376 -15.52 -2.66 13.82
CA VAL A 376 -15.64 -2.54 15.26
C VAL A 376 -14.91 -3.71 15.93
N PHE A 377 -13.92 -3.38 16.75
CA PHE A 377 -13.19 -4.34 17.59
C PHE A 377 -13.73 -4.31 19.00
N PHE A 378 -13.98 -5.48 19.58
CA PHE A 378 -14.57 -5.62 20.90
C PHE A 378 -13.53 -6.07 21.92
N ASN A 379 -13.76 -5.71 23.18
CA ASN A 379 -13.06 -6.29 24.33
C ASN A 379 -13.63 -7.66 24.65
N ARG A 380 -13.26 -8.65 23.85
CA ARG A 380 -13.82 -10.02 23.89
C ARG A 380 -13.64 -10.69 25.25
N ASN A 381 -12.54 -10.38 25.98
CA ASN A 381 -12.29 -10.92 27.32
C ASN A 381 -13.35 -10.46 28.32
N ILE A 382 -13.70 -9.16 28.31
CA ILE A 382 -14.75 -8.62 29.17
C ILE A 382 -16.10 -9.30 28.89
N ILE A 383 -16.43 -9.47 27.62
CA ILE A 383 -17.67 -10.14 27.20
C ILE A 383 -17.72 -11.57 27.71
N LYS A 384 -16.61 -12.31 27.55
CA LYS A 384 -16.50 -13.70 27.99
C LYS A 384 -16.55 -13.85 29.52
N GLU A 385 -15.76 -13.02 30.21
CA GLU A 385 -15.68 -13.05 31.70
C GLU A 385 -17.02 -12.74 32.36
N ASN A 386 -17.78 -11.80 31.78
CA ASN A 386 -19.10 -11.44 32.27
C ASN A 386 -20.23 -12.27 31.68
N LYS A 387 -19.92 -13.32 30.91
CA LYS A 387 -20.88 -14.25 30.29
C LYS A 387 -21.97 -13.53 29.50
N LEU A 388 -21.60 -12.47 28.79
CA LEU A 388 -22.52 -11.70 27.98
C LEU A 388 -22.76 -12.37 26.62
N ASP A 389 -23.92 -12.11 26.04
CA ASP A 389 -24.29 -12.62 24.71
C ASP A 389 -23.64 -11.77 23.62
N PHE A 390 -22.55 -12.26 23.05
CA PHE A 390 -21.79 -11.52 22.04
C PHE A 390 -22.60 -11.28 20.76
N VAL A 391 -23.40 -12.24 20.34
CA VAL A 391 -24.26 -12.08 19.14
C VAL A 391 -25.23 -10.91 19.33
N LYS A 392 -25.79 -10.80 20.52
CA LYS A 392 -26.71 -9.72 20.88
C LYS A 392 -26.02 -8.36 20.94
N ILE A 393 -24.81 -8.31 21.49
CA ILE A 393 -23.97 -7.10 21.55
C ILE A 393 -23.65 -6.63 20.14
N LYS A 394 -23.21 -7.52 19.25
CA LYS A 394 -22.93 -7.17 17.86
C LYS A 394 -24.16 -6.63 17.14
N GLN A 395 -25.32 -7.22 17.40
CA GLN A 395 -26.58 -6.74 16.79
C GLN A 395 -26.95 -5.34 17.28
N SER A 396 -26.79 -5.05 18.56
CA SER A 396 -27.00 -3.71 19.13
C SER A 396 -26.08 -2.68 18.46
N VAL A 397 -24.83 -3.04 18.25
CA VAL A 397 -23.85 -2.19 17.56
C VAL A 397 -24.27 -1.94 16.11
N VAL A 398 -24.66 -2.99 15.39
CA VAL A 398 -25.14 -2.87 14.01
C VAL A 398 -26.34 -1.93 13.93
N ASP A 399 -27.29 -2.04 14.86
CA ASP A 399 -28.50 -1.20 14.89
C ASP A 399 -28.14 0.27 15.10
N VAL A 400 -27.23 0.57 15.99
CA VAL A 400 -26.74 1.95 16.20
C VAL A 400 -26.02 2.49 14.96
N LEU A 401 -25.18 1.69 14.32
CA LEU A 401 -24.43 2.10 13.13
C LEU A 401 -25.38 2.40 11.95
N LYS A 402 -26.44 1.64 11.80
CA LYS A 402 -27.45 1.86 10.74
C LYS A 402 -28.20 3.18 10.88
N GLU A 403 -28.22 3.77 12.06
CA GLU A 403 -28.82 5.10 12.29
C GLU A 403 -27.89 6.25 11.90
N ASP A 404 -26.58 5.98 11.74
CA ASP A 404 -25.60 6.97 11.30
C ASP A 404 -25.82 7.31 9.82
N SER A 405 -26.06 8.59 9.53
CA SER A 405 -26.33 9.06 8.16
C SER A 405 -25.17 8.84 7.18
N CYS A 406 -23.96 8.65 7.66
CA CYS A 406 -22.76 8.36 6.84
C CYS A 406 -22.63 6.88 6.49
N VAL A 407 -23.33 6.00 7.18
CA VAL A 407 -23.20 4.54 7.03
C VAL A 407 -24.20 4.02 6.00
N GLN A 408 -23.68 3.30 5.00
CA GLN A 408 -24.50 2.63 3.98
C GLN A 408 -24.93 1.24 4.46
N TYR A 409 -23.98 0.45 4.98
CA TYR A 409 -24.22 -0.88 5.49
C TYR A 409 -23.41 -1.11 6.77
N ALA A 410 -23.95 -1.89 7.67
CA ALA A 410 -23.24 -2.43 8.81
C ALA A 410 -23.71 -3.86 9.04
N CYS A 411 -22.81 -4.78 9.32
CA CYS A 411 -23.18 -6.17 9.58
C CYS A 411 -22.19 -6.87 10.52
N ASP A 412 -22.71 -7.85 11.25
CA ASP A 412 -21.90 -8.85 11.92
C ASP A 412 -21.11 -9.62 10.83
N MET A 413 -19.79 -9.60 10.90
CA MET A 413 -18.96 -10.17 9.84
C MET A 413 -19.12 -11.67 9.67
N GLU A 414 -19.52 -12.39 10.72
CA GLU A 414 -19.86 -13.83 10.63
C GLU A 414 -21.18 -14.07 9.88
N LYS A 415 -22.04 -13.05 9.74
CA LYS A 415 -23.35 -13.15 9.07
C LYS A 415 -23.37 -12.47 7.70
N THR A 416 -22.25 -12.03 7.18
CA THR A 416 -22.18 -11.24 5.94
C THR A 416 -22.91 -11.92 4.78
N MET A 417 -22.76 -13.24 4.63
CA MET A 417 -23.35 -13.99 3.52
C MET A 417 -24.86 -13.99 3.50
N THR A 418 -25.51 -13.77 4.62
CA THR A 418 -26.97 -13.77 4.74
C THR A 418 -27.57 -12.36 4.76
N GLU A 419 -26.75 -11.34 4.70
CA GLU A 419 -27.19 -9.96 4.72
C GLU A 419 -27.59 -9.45 3.32
N SER A 420 -28.50 -8.49 3.28
CA SER A 420 -28.98 -7.86 2.06
C SER A 420 -28.01 -6.75 1.62
N ILE A 421 -26.84 -7.17 1.15
CA ILE A 421 -25.73 -6.32 0.71
C ILE A 421 -25.37 -6.73 -0.72
N PRO A 422 -25.03 -5.79 -1.62
CA PRO A 422 -24.59 -6.14 -2.97
C PRO A 422 -23.42 -7.11 -2.99
N GLU A 423 -23.40 -8.02 -3.95
CA GLU A 423 -22.41 -9.09 -4.06
C GLU A 423 -20.95 -8.57 -4.06
N ASP A 424 -20.71 -7.48 -4.77
CA ASP A 424 -19.38 -6.85 -4.84
C ASP A 424 -18.86 -6.38 -3.47
N VAL A 425 -19.75 -5.86 -2.64
CA VAL A 425 -19.42 -5.40 -1.28
C VAL A 425 -19.26 -6.61 -0.36
N LYS A 426 -20.20 -7.55 -0.45
CA LYS A 426 -20.24 -8.78 0.35
C LYS A 426 -18.97 -9.61 0.19
N MET A 427 -18.53 -9.85 -1.04
CA MET A 427 -17.29 -10.56 -1.37
C MET A 427 -16.09 -9.93 -0.67
N ARG A 428 -16.01 -8.59 -0.70
CA ARG A 428 -14.89 -7.88 -0.11
C ARG A 428 -14.86 -7.98 1.41
N ILE A 429 -16.02 -7.92 2.05
CA ILE A 429 -16.13 -8.11 3.51
C ILE A 429 -15.69 -9.54 3.89
N VAL A 430 -16.19 -10.55 3.18
CA VAL A 430 -15.86 -11.96 3.44
C VAL A 430 -14.36 -12.22 3.26
N ASN A 431 -13.77 -11.76 2.15
CA ASN A 431 -12.35 -11.92 1.88
C ASN A 431 -11.46 -11.18 2.88
N GLY A 432 -11.94 -10.05 3.40
CA GLY A 432 -11.21 -9.23 4.36
C GLY A 432 -11.34 -9.70 5.81
N TYR A 433 -12.25 -10.61 6.09
CA TYR A 433 -12.52 -11.05 7.46
C TYR A 433 -11.58 -12.16 7.90
N ASN A 434 -10.63 -11.83 8.76
CA ASN A 434 -9.80 -12.81 9.46
C ASN A 434 -10.38 -13.01 10.86
N ARG A 435 -10.85 -14.21 11.16
CA ARG A 435 -11.54 -14.53 12.41
C ARG A 435 -10.73 -14.20 13.66
N GLU A 436 -9.42 -14.35 13.60
CA GLU A 436 -8.53 -14.12 14.74
C GLU A 436 -8.10 -12.66 14.90
N ARG A 437 -8.00 -11.92 13.78
CA ARG A 437 -7.30 -10.62 13.73
C ARG A 437 -8.16 -9.44 13.32
N SER A 438 -9.25 -9.67 12.61
CA SER A 438 -10.19 -8.61 12.20
C SER A 438 -11.12 -8.20 13.34
N GLY A 439 -11.79 -7.07 13.16
CA GLY A 439 -12.96 -6.69 13.95
C GLY A 439 -14.12 -7.66 13.69
N ASP A 440 -15.21 -7.46 14.41
CA ASP A 440 -16.36 -8.36 14.36
C ASP A 440 -17.58 -7.79 13.65
N VAL A 441 -17.63 -6.46 13.49
CA VAL A 441 -18.69 -5.75 12.76
C VAL A 441 -18.05 -4.92 11.68
N ALA A 442 -18.53 -5.10 10.45
CA ALA A 442 -18.09 -4.31 9.30
C ALA A 442 -18.91 -3.04 9.17
N ILE A 443 -18.26 -1.96 8.80
CA ILE A 443 -18.86 -0.67 8.51
C ILE A 443 -18.56 -0.32 7.06
N VAL A 444 -19.61 -0.05 6.27
CA VAL A 444 -19.47 0.41 4.89
C VAL A 444 -20.08 1.82 4.84
N LEU A 445 -19.25 2.81 4.59
CA LEU A 445 -19.71 4.19 4.46
C LEU A 445 -20.39 4.41 3.12
N LYS A 446 -21.23 5.43 3.04
CA LYS A 446 -21.79 5.89 1.77
C LYS A 446 -20.66 6.33 0.83
N PRO A 447 -20.87 6.23 -0.50
CA PRO A 447 -19.86 6.71 -1.45
C PRO A 447 -19.46 8.16 -1.18
N ASN A 448 -18.15 8.43 -1.30
CA ASN A 448 -17.53 9.73 -1.03
C ASN A 448 -17.57 10.17 0.43
N TYR A 449 -17.56 9.19 1.35
CA TYR A 449 -17.30 9.40 2.77
C TYR A 449 -16.04 8.63 3.18
N TYR A 450 -15.22 9.21 4.03
CA TYR A 450 -13.98 8.58 4.52
C TYR A 450 -13.73 8.92 5.99
N ALA A 451 -12.96 8.08 6.65
CA ALA A 451 -12.51 8.30 8.02
C ALA A 451 -11.28 9.22 8.05
N HIS A 452 -11.48 10.47 7.65
CA HIS A 452 -10.42 11.47 7.52
C HIS A 452 -11.03 12.87 7.70
N GLY A 453 -10.16 13.87 7.93
CA GLY A 453 -10.59 15.27 7.98
C GLY A 453 -10.96 15.83 6.60
N MET A 454 -11.31 17.09 6.55
CA MET A 454 -11.78 17.76 5.33
C MET A 454 -10.63 18.22 4.42
N LYS A 455 -9.38 17.98 4.79
CA LYS A 455 -8.19 18.28 3.99
C LYS A 455 -7.46 16.99 3.64
N GLY A 456 -6.88 16.94 2.44
CA GLY A 456 -6.23 15.74 1.93
C GLY A 456 -7.22 14.65 1.51
N THR A 457 -6.80 13.40 1.61
CA THR A 457 -7.65 12.25 1.30
C THR A 457 -7.26 11.01 2.11
N ASP A 458 -8.08 9.99 1.99
CA ASP A 458 -7.86 8.68 2.59
C ASP A 458 -8.48 7.60 1.69
N HIS A 459 -8.34 6.37 2.11
CA HIS A 459 -8.81 5.18 1.41
C HIS A 459 -9.17 4.09 2.43
N GLY A 460 -9.59 2.93 1.98
CA GLY A 460 -9.90 1.82 2.87
C GLY A 460 -11.20 1.11 2.56
N GLU A 461 -12.05 1.71 1.74
CA GLU A 461 -13.36 1.19 1.39
C GLU A 461 -13.33 0.36 0.08
N TRP A 462 -14.51 -0.17 -0.29
CA TRP A 462 -14.69 -1.02 -1.47
C TRP A 462 -14.83 -0.24 -2.78
N ASN A 463 -15.13 1.05 -2.70
CA ASN A 463 -15.51 1.89 -3.83
C ASN A 463 -14.45 1.92 -4.94
N PRO A 464 -14.85 2.12 -6.20
CA PRO A 464 -13.89 2.11 -7.32
C PRO A 464 -12.71 3.06 -7.17
N TYR A 465 -12.90 4.23 -6.54
CA TYR A 465 -11.78 5.17 -6.30
C TYR A 465 -10.68 4.58 -5.40
N ASP A 466 -11.02 3.61 -4.53
CA ASP A 466 -10.07 2.92 -3.66
C ASP A 466 -9.58 1.60 -4.27
N THR A 467 -10.41 0.92 -5.07
CA THR A 467 -10.18 -0.46 -5.48
C THR A 467 -9.82 -0.64 -6.95
N HIS A 468 -10.06 0.35 -7.81
CA HIS A 468 -9.67 0.28 -9.21
C HIS A 468 -8.24 0.77 -9.38
N ILE A 469 -7.32 -0.18 -9.54
CA ILE A 469 -5.88 0.03 -9.60
C ILE A 469 -5.34 -0.15 -11.02
N PRO A 470 -4.20 0.48 -11.35
CA PRO A 470 -3.51 0.16 -12.60
C PRO A 470 -2.91 -1.24 -12.54
N LEU A 471 -2.78 -1.88 -13.70
CA LEU A 471 -2.00 -3.09 -13.86
C LEU A 471 -1.49 -3.17 -15.29
N VAL A 472 -0.17 -3.13 -15.44
CA VAL A 472 0.49 -3.26 -16.74
C VAL A 472 1.64 -4.26 -16.60
N PHE A 473 1.68 -5.25 -17.49
CA PHE A 473 2.81 -6.16 -17.63
C PHE A 473 3.63 -5.76 -18.87
N MET A 474 4.95 -5.86 -18.79
CA MET A 474 5.82 -5.55 -19.93
C MET A 474 7.08 -6.42 -19.90
N GLY A 475 7.58 -6.77 -21.06
CA GLY A 475 8.87 -7.42 -21.22
C GLY A 475 8.76 -8.88 -21.58
N TRP A 476 9.59 -9.70 -20.95
CA TRP A 476 9.71 -11.11 -21.29
C TRP A 476 8.35 -11.84 -21.21
N GLY A 477 8.02 -12.54 -22.26
CA GLY A 477 6.79 -13.35 -22.32
C GLY A 477 5.49 -12.59 -22.46
N ILE A 478 5.55 -11.25 -22.58
CA ILE A 478 4.37 -10.39 -22.67
C ILE A 478 4.19 -9.87 -24.09
N GLN A 479 2.99 -10.07 -24.63
CA GLN A 479 2.58 -9.47 -25.89
C GLN A 479 1.90 -8.13 -25.62
N HIS A 480 2.18 -7.13 -26.44
CA HIS A 480 1.51 -5.84 -26.37
C HIS A 480 0.00 -6.00 -26.57
N GLY A 481 -0.77 -5.29 -25.79
CA GLY A 481 -2.23 -5.29 -25.88
C GLY A 481 -2.88 -4.69 -24.65
N ALA A 482 -4.19 -4.86 -24.58
CA ALA A 482 -4.99 -4.41 -23.44
C ALA A 482 -6.26 -5.27 -23.34
N THR A 483 -6.83 -5.29 -22.15
CA THR A 483 -8.13 -5.91 -21.91
C THR A 483 -8.96 -5.05 -20.96
N THR A 484 -10.27 -4.98 -21.23
CA THR A 484 -11.25 -4.37 -20.34
C THR A 484 -11.97 -5.42 -19.47
N ARG A 485 -11.65 -6.70 -19.66
CA ARG A 485 -12.17 -7.77 -18.81
C ARG A 485 -11.78 -7.52 -17.36
N GLN A 486 -12.70 -7.71 -16.44
CA GLN A 486 -12.42 -7.59 -15.03
C GLN A 486 -11.38 -8.61 -14.58
N THR A 487 -10.33 -8.11 -13.95
CA THR A 487 -9.32 -8.91 -13.25
C THR A 487 -9.21 -8.41 -11.81
N PHE A 488 -8.57 -9.19 -10.97
CA PHE A 488 -8.36 -8.84 -9.58
C PHE A 488 -6.87 -8.75 -9.24
N MET A 489 -6.56 -7.98 -8.21
CA MET A 489 -5.20 -7.91 -7.67
C MET A 489 -4.64 -9.30 -7.35
N THR A 490 -5.49 -10.22 -6.90
CA THR A 490 -5.14 -11.62 -6.62
C THR A 490 -4.68 -12.40 -7.85
N ASP A 491 -4.94 -11.90 -9.07
CA ASP A 491 -4.59 -12.56 -10.33
C ASP A 491 -3.16 -12.25 -10.79
N ILE A 492 -2.50 -11.26 -10.20
CA ILE A 492 -1.16 -10.80 -10.64
C ILE A 492 -0.13 -11.91 -10.45
N VAL A 493 0.03 -12.39 -9.23
CA VAL A 493 1.06 -13.39 -8.89
C VAL A 493 0.82 -14.75 -9.56
N PRO A 494 -0.40 -15.29 -9.62
CA PRO A 494 -0.58 -16.55 -10.34
C PRO A 494 -0.30 -16.42 -11.84
N THR A 495 -0.49 -15.24 -12.43
CA THR A 495 -0.08 -14.98 -13.82
C THR A 495 1.45 -15.09 -13.96
N ILE A 496 2.19 -14.44 -13.08
CA ILE A 496 3.66 -14.48 -13.09
C ILE A 496 4.16 -15.90 -12.81
N ALA A 497 3.60 -16.57 -11.80
CA ALA A 497 3.98 -17.95 -11.45
C ALA A 497 3.77 -18.91 -12.62
N ALA A 498 2.66 -18.76 -13.36
CA ALA A 498 2.39 -19.57 -14.55
C ALA A 498 3.44 -19.32 -15.65
N LEU A 499 3.79 -18.06 -15.89
CA LEU A 499 4.82 -17.70 -16.88
C LEU A 499 6.19 -18.26 -16.48
N LEU A 500 6.51 -18.28 -15.20
CA LEU A 500 7.78 -18.82 -14.67
C LEU A 500 7.78 -20.33 -14.53
N HIS A 501 6.64 -21.00 -14.66
CA HIS A 501 6.47 -22.43 -14.38
C HIS A 501 6.92 -22.77 -12.96
N VAL A 502 6.49 -21.95 -11.99
CA VAL A 502 6.64 -22.21 -10.56
C VAL A 502 5.26 -22.36 -9.93
N GLN A 503 5.20 -23.04 -8.80
CA GLN A 503 3.95 -23.19 -8.07
C GLN A 503 3.46 -21.81 -7.60
N ALA A 504 2.16 -21.55 -7.72
CA ALA A 504 1.56 -20.36 -7.13
C ALA A 504 1.71 -20.38 -5.61
N PRO A 505 1.79 -19.22 -4.94
CA PRO A 505 1.82 -19.18 -3.48
C PRO A 505 0.69 -19.99 -2.84
N ASN A 506 0.96 -20.57 -1.68
CA ASN A 506 0.10 -21.59 -1.06
C ASN A 506 -1.27 -21.07 -0.58
N GLY A 507 -1.43 -19.76 -0.45
CA GLY A 507 -2.72 -19.14 -0.10
C GLY A 507 -3.38 -18.42 -1.29
N CYS A 508 -2.85 -18.59 -2.50
CA CYS A 508 -3.35 -17.90 -3.68
C CYS A 508 -4.77 -18.32 -4.04
N VAL A 509 -5.64 -17.34 -4.22
CA VAL A 509 -7.03 -17.54 -4.67
C VAL A 509 -7.29 -16.94 -6.06
N GLY A 510 -6.29 -16.27 -6.62
CA GLY A 510 -6.39 -15.67 -7.94
C GLY A 510 -6.19 -16.67 -9.07
N GLN A 511 -6.41 -16.19 -10.29
CA GLN A 511 -6.30 -16.98 -11.52
C GLN A 511 -5.34 -16.30 -12.49
N PRO A 512 -4.56 -17.04 -13.28
CA PRO A 512 -3.75 -16.45 -14.35
C PRO A 512 -4.62 -15.66 -15.33
N ILE A 513 -4.11 -14.52 -15.77
CA ILE A 513 -4.82 -13.63 -16.69
C ILE A 513 -4.66 -14.11 -18.14
N PHE A 514 -3.50 -14.68 -18.48
CA PHE A 514 -3.16 -15.22 -19.78
C PHE A 514 -2.12 -16.35 -19.68
#